data_10959e683eb4d27cd81decd3ecb2477b
#
_entry.id   10959e683eb4d27cd81decd3ecb2477b
#
_cell.length_a   1.000
_cell.length_b   1.000
_cell.length_c   1.000
_cell.angle_alpha   90.00
_cell.angle_beta   90.00
_cell.angle_gamma   90.00
#
_symmetry.space_group_name_H-M   'P 1'
#
loop_
_entity.id
_entity.type
_entity.pdbx_description
1 polymer ?
#
loop_
_entity_poly.entity_id
_entity_poly.type
_entity_poly.pdbx_seq_one_letter_code
_entity_poly.pdbx_strand_id
1 'polypeptide(L)'
;MQWKVYCIQNAPVSDILLRPPFLPSDLTVTTTQEQSSATATSDAIADLNIQFATHPSRYKHWELSVDGDIATLKMNVEPFGGLRGDDYELKLNSYDLSVDIELADAMQRLRFEYPEVRSVVMTGALDRVFCAGANIVMLRSSAHSFKVNFCKFTNETRCGIEDASENSNKRFLAALNGTASGGGYELALACDHIVLVDDRNSAVSFPEVPLLGVLPGTGGLTRITDKRKIRRDRCDVFSSIAEGIKGKRAVEWDLVDKIAPLSKWDEMVAEEARMLADQCEDRSSAKGVELPEIAAKVAGNTWTYEYVTMELDPAQRTANLTINAPDTCASTIDEAYAQGSAWWIFQAFRELDDAILHLRTNLRDIALVLLRATGSAATLDTTDGLMAGSSDGANAWFVNEVKHFVKRCLKRVDVTAKSFYALANEGTTFTGTFLELALASDRIYVLDDPDFEVNLGVTVANAGMFPMANGISRLETRFLGDPPAVAAILETMRQIPAEEANNLGLATFAPDDIDWEDELRMAIEERASFSPDALTGMESNLRFAGPETMETKIFGRLTAWQNWIFQRPNAVGERGALSCYGTPMRPEFSVERT
;
A
#
# COMPACT_ATOMS: atom_id res chain seq x y z
N MET A 1 30.67 5.55 50.83
CA MET A 1 30.82 6.81 50.07
C MET A 1 29.46 7.45 49.93
N GLN A 2 29.24 8.51 50.73
CA GLN A 2 27.96 9.23 50.81
C GLN A 2 27.86 10.23 49.67
N TRP A 3 26.77 10.19 48.92
CA TRP A 3 26.41 11.25 47.96
C TRP A 3 25.53 12.27 48.67
N LYS A 4 26.03 13.51 48.74
CA LYS A 4 25.29 14.67 49.27
C LYS A 4 24.29 15.15 48.21
N VAL A 5 23.02 15.20 48.56
CA VAL A 5 21.96 15.88 47.86
C VAL A 5 22.06 17.37 48.15
N TYR A 6 22.24 18.20 47.13
CA TYR A 6 22.08 19.65 47.22
C TYR A 6 20.66 20.03 46.78
N CYS A 7 19.87 20.47 47.75
CA CYS A 7 18.65 21.23 47.49
C CYS A 7 19.04 22.65 47.05
N ILE A 8 18.59 23.09 45.91
CA ILE A 8 18.57 24.51 45.52
C ILE A 8 17.15 25.01 45.64
N GLN A 9 16.92 25.91 46.62
CA GLN A 9 15.67 26.65 46.78
C GLN A 9 15.58 27.81 45.80
N ASN A 10 14.41 27.93 45.20
CA ASN A 10 13.72 29.11 44.64
C ASN A 10 14.51 30.40 44.36
N ALA A 11 14.60 30.75 43.07
CA ALA A 11 14.67 32.14 42.62
C ALA A 11 13.75 32.31 41.40
N PRO A 12 13.09 33.47 41.22
CA PRO A 12 12.04 33.67 40.21
C PRO A 12 12.64 33.82 38.83
N VAL A 13 11.96 33.14 37.85
CA VAL A 13 12.27 33.27 36.43
C VAL A 13 11.65 34.55 35.89
N SER A 14 12.46 35.57 35.67
CA SER A 14 12.18 36.65 34.74
C SER A 14 13.46 36.98 33.97
N ASP A 15 13.29 37.01 32.62
CA ASP A 15 14.19 37.62 31.65
C ASP A 15 15.53 36.94 31.33
N ILE A 16 15.46 35.93 30.42
CA ILE A 16 16.50 35.75 29.40
C ILE A 16 15.80 35.42 28.07
N LEU A 17 15.43 36.46 27.31
CA LEU A 17 15.10 36.41 25.92
C LEU A 17 16.40 36.50 25.09
N LEU A 18 16.86 35.38 24.57
CA LEU A 18 17.84 35.35 23.50
C LEU A 18 17.13 35.72 22.19
N ARG A 19 17.44 36.89 21.64
CA ARG A 19 17.00 37.35 20.31
C ARG A 19 17.81 36.63 19.24
N PRO A 20 17.15 36.13 18.17
CA PRO A 20 17.85 35.77 16.92
C PRO A 20 18.20 37.03 16.15
N PRO A 21 19.34 37.10 15.44
CA PRO A 21 19.71 38.23 14.59
C PRO A 21 19.01 38.15 13.23
N PHE A 22 18.62 39.36 12.74
CA PHE A 22 18.14 39.71 11.40
C PHE A 22 16.68 39.40 11.02
N LEU A 23 15.82 40.39 11.31
CA LEU A 23 14.69 40.77 10.48
C LEU A 23 14.62 42.31 10.42
N PRO A 24 14.32 42.91 9.24
CA PRO A 24 14.19 44.38 9.12
C PRO A 24 12.94 44.87 9.85
N SER A 25 13.09 45.99 10.53
CA SER A 25 12.02 46.79 11.11
C SER A 25 11.12 47.33 10.00
N ASP A 26 9.84 47.00 10.03
CA ASP A 26 8.65 47.74 9.64
C ASP A 26 7.54 46.82 9.18
N LEU A 27 6.79 46.29 10.15
CA LEU A 27 5.44 45.81 9.92
C LEU A 27 4.64 46.02 11.22
N THR A 28 3.87 47.09 11.23
CA THR A 28 2.82 47.35 12.22
C THR A 28 1.74 46.27 12.11
N VAL A 29 1.64 45.44 13.12
CA VAL A 29 0.54 44.44 13.23
C VAL A 29 -0.68 45.17 13.78
N THR A 30 -1.63 45.48 12.92
CA THR A 30 -3.00 45.80 13.31
C THR A 30 -3.74 44.49 13.61
N THR A 31 -4.05 44.22 14.86
CA THR A 31 -4.96 43.17 15.29
C THR A 31 -6.39 43.52 14.87
N THR A 32 -6.84 43.01 13.77
CA THR A 32 -8.26 42.86 13.45
C THR A 32 -8.64 41.41 13.72
N GLN A 33 -9.46 41.20 14.74
CA GLN A 33 -10.21 39.96 14.92
C GLN A 33 -11.21 39.83 13.76
N GLU A 34 -10.85 39.06 12.75
CA GLU A 34 -11.81 38.45 11.86
C GLU A 34 -11.95 36.97 12.22
N GLN A 35 -13.01 36.67 12.95
CA GLN A 35 -13.63 35.37 12.94
C GLN A 35 -14.22 35.16 11.55
N SER A 36 -13.44 34.61 10.63
CA SER A 36 -13.97 34.09 9.37
C SER A 36 -14.01 32.58 9.44
N SER A 37 -15.21 32.11 9.46
CA SER A 37 -15.73 30.75 9.18
C SER A 37 -14.76 29.82 8.47
N ALA A 38 -14.16 28.90 9.24
CA ALA A 38 -13.38 27.76 8.74
C ALA A 38 -14.31 26.58 8.35
N THR A 39 -15.38 26.86 7.58
CA THR A 39 -16.33 25.81 7.15
C THR A 39 -16.50 25.67 5.64
N ALA A 40 -15.65 26.29 4.83
CA ALA A 40 -15.86 26.31 3.38
C ALA A 40 -14.78 25.59 2.54
N THR A 41 -13.89 24.77 3.12
CA THR A 41 -12.79 24.12 2.36
C THR A 41 -12.76 22.60 2.43
N SER A 42 -13.67 21.93 3.16
CA SER A 42 -13.69 20.45 3.21
C SER A 42 -14.41 19.79 2.02
N ASP A 43 -15.28 20.50 1.33
CA ASP A 43 -16.17 19.91 0.32
C ASP A 43 -15.54 19.83 -1.08
N ALA A 44 -14.47 20.56 -1.35
CA ALA A 44 -13.86 20.59 -2.69
C ALA A 44 -13.03 19.34 -3.08
N ILE A 45 -12.75 18.42 -2.13
CA ILE A 45 -11.96 17.21 -2.39
C ILE A 45 -12.85 15.97 -2.58
N ALA A 46 -14.11 16.05 -2.21
CA ALA A 46 -15.06 14.94 -2.28
C ALA A 46 -15.30 14.42 -3.72
N ASP A 47 -15.02 15.22 -4.74
CA ASP A 47 -15.41 14.94 -6.13
C ASP A 47 -14.26 14.58 -7.08
N LEU A 48 -13.03 14.35 -6.59
CA LEU A 48 -11.95 13.88 -7.44
C LEU A 48 -12.16 12.40 -7.80
N ASN A 49 -12.56 12.14 -9.04
CA ASN A 49 -12.54 10.80 -9.60
C ASN A 49 -11.10 10.47 -10.06
N ILE A 50 -10.33 9.84 -9.17
CA ILE A 50 -8.92 9.50 -9.40
C ILE A 50 -8.84 8.34 -10.36
N GLN A 51 -8.08 8.51 -11.45
CA GLN A 51 -7.77 7.46 -12.41
C GLN A 51 -6.39 6.89 -12.14
N PHE A 52 -6.29 5.57 -12.02
CA PHE A 52 -5.03 4.86 -11.79
C PHE A 52 -4.37 4.37 -13.08
N ALA A 53 -5.15 4.21 -14.14
CA ALA A 53 -4.64 3.81 -15.44
C ALA A 53 -3.84 4.96 -16.10
N THR A 54 -2.58 4.69 -16.42
CA THR A 54 -1.70 5.62 -17.12
C THR A 54 -0.74 4.87 -18.07
N HIS A 55 0.08 5.61 -18.81
CA HIS A 55 1.03 5.05 -19.77
C HIS A 55 2.23 6.00 -19.92
N PRO A 56 3.47 5.53 -20.19
CA PRO A 56 4.66 6.38 -20.32
C PRO A 56 4.51 7.56 -21.28
N SER A 57 3.73 7.40 -22.36
CA SER A 57 3.44 8.51 -23.29
C SER A 57 2.60 9.65 -22.70
N ARG A 58 2.01 9.46 -21.53
CA ARG A 58 1.18 10.44 -20.80
C ARG A 58 1.78 10.90 -19.49
N TYR A 59 2.95 10.36 -19.12
CA TYR A 59 3.63 10.77 -17.89
C TYR A 59 3.95 12.26 -17.92
N LYS A 60 3.71 12.94 -16.83
CA LYS A 60 4.00 14.35 -16.58
C LYS A 60 5.13 14.52 -15.56
N HIS A 61 5.43 13.48 -14.80
CA HIS A 61 6.26 13.56 -13.61
C HIS A 61 7.48 12.65 -13.68
N TRP A 62 7.43 11.59 -14.48
CA TRP A 62 8.52 10.64 -14.63
C TRP A 62 8.91 10.44 -16.09
N GLU A 63 10.19 10.36 -16.33
CA GLU A 63 10.76 9.96 -17.61
C GLU A 63 11.37 8.55 -17.45
N LEU A 64 10.82 7.57 -18.17
CA LEU A 64 11.37 6.20 -18.23
C LEU A 64 12.18 6.05 -19.50
N SER A 65 13.46 5.69 -19.38
CA SER A 65 14.32 5.32 -20.50
C SER A 65 15.07 4.02 -20.19
N VAL A 66 15.30 3.22 -21.21
CA VAL A 66 15.98 1.92 -21.11
C VAL A 66 17.15 1.91 -22.07
N ASP A 67 18.34 1.56 -21.58
CA ASP A 67 19.54 1.39 -22.35
C ASP A 67 20.16 0.02 -22.01
N GLY A 68 19.93 -0.95 -22.88
CA GLY A 68 20.30 -2.34 -22.65
C GLY A 68 19.66 -2.92 -21.38
N ASP A 69 20.46 -3.27 -20.40
CA ASP A 69 20.01 -3.87 -19.14
C ASP A 69 19.93 -2.88 -17.96
N ILE A 70 20.06 -1.59 -18.25
CA ILE A 70 19.92 -0.50 -17.28
C ILE A 70 18.75 0.41 -17.70
N ALA A 71 17.83 0.62 -16.79
CA ALA A 71 16.78 1.62 -16.95
C ALA A 71 17.07 2.86 -16.10
N THR A 72 16.59 4.00 -16.55
CA THR A 72 16.59 5.25 -15.78
C THR A 72 15.16 5.74 -15.58
N LEU A 73 14.76 5.91 -14.33
CA LEU A 73 13.56 6.62 -13.92
C LEU A 73 13.98 8.01 -13.41
N LYS A 74 13.69 9.04 -14.19
CA LYS A 74 14.07 10.41 -13.90
C LYS A 74 12.87 11.21 -13.44
N MET A 75 12.90 11.67 -12.20
CA MET A 75 11.85 12.50 -11.62
C MET A 75 11.94 13.92 -12.18
N ASN A 76 10.96 14.32 -12.97
CA ASN A 76 10.82 15.64 -13.60
C ASN A 76 9.37 16.12 -13.42
N VAL A 77 9.03 16.49 -12.21
CA VAL A 77 7.63 16.77 -11.83
C VAL A 77 7.14 18.05 -12.51
N GLU A 78 6.06 17.93 -13.29
CA GLU A 78 5.35 19.08 -13.86
C GLU A 78 4.71 19.90 -12.72
N PRO A 79 5.10 21.18 -12.53
CA PRO A 79 4.69 21.96 -11.36
C PRO A 79 3.17 22.08 -11.17
N PHE A 80 2.40 22.15 -12.25
CA PHE A 80 0.93 22.25 -12.24
C PHE A 80 0.25 20.98 -12.80
N GLY A 81 1.00 19.88 -12.88
CA GLY A 81 0.52 18.58 -13.36
C GLY A 81 -0.16 17.72 -12.31
N GLY A 82 -0.26 18.17 -11.06
CA GLY A 82 -0.86 17.44 -9.96
C GLY A 82 -2.36 17.17 -10.12
N LEU A 83 -2.92 16.34 -9.25
CA LEU A 83 -4.34 15.94 -9.29
C LEU A 83 -5.33 17.11 -9.23
N ARG A 84 -4.93 18.22 -8.59
CA ARG A 84 -5.80 19.39 -8.40
C ARG A 84 -5.35 20.60 -9.23
N GLY A 85 -4.54 20.38 -10.25
CA GLY A 85 -4.12 21.41 -11.19
C GLY A 85 -3.58 22.67 -10.50
N ASP A 86 -4.28 23.81 -10.66
CA ASP A 86 -3.83 25.10 -10.16
C ASP A 86 -4.02 25.33 -8.65
N ASP A 87 -4.61 24.39 -7.90
CA ASP A 87 -4.83 24.56 -6.45
C ASP A 87 -3.51 24.60 -5.65
N TYR A 88 -2.48 23.92 -6.16
CA TYR A 88 -1.13 23.92 -5.59
C TYR A 88 -0.08 23.60 -6.65
N GLU A 89 1.11 24.11 -6.42
CA GLU A 89 2.27 23.87 -7.28
C GLU A 89 3.17 22.78 -6.68
N LEU A 90 3.57 21.81 -7.50
CA LEU A 90 4.51 20.74 -7.12
C LEU A 90 5.96 21.23 -7.27
N LYS A 91 6.39 22.14 -6.38
CA LYS A 91 7.74 22.73 -6.40
C LYS A 91 8.81 21.74 -6.00
N LEU A 92 10.00 21.88 -6.59
CA LEU A 92 11.20 21.16 -6.18
C LEU A 92 11.01 19.64 -6.22
N ASN A 93 10.36 19.12 -7.26
CA ASN A 93 9.97 17.73 -7.35
C ASN A 93 9.19 17.23 -6.12
N SER A 94 8.40 18.10 -5.46
CA SER A 94 7.43 17.61 -4.48
C SER A 94 6.34 16.83 -5.18
N TYR A 95 5.69 15.92 -4.47
CA TYR A 95 4.75 15.00 -5.09
C TYR A 95 3.39 14.97 -4.39
N ASP A 96 2.38 14.63 -5.17
CA ASP A 96 1.06 14.17 -4.74
C ASP A 96 0.81 12.75 -5.28
N LEU A 97 -0.42 12.27 -5.21
CA LEU A 97 -0.76 10.92 -5.67
C LEU A 97 -0.54 10.71 -7.17
N SER A 98 -0.61 11.76 -8.02
CA SER A 98 -0.38 11.63 -9.46
C SER A 98 1.04 11.17 -9.78
N VAL A 99 2.02 11.67 -9.04
CA VAL A 99 3.44 11.29 -9.19
C VAL A 99 3.66 9.83 -8.80
N ASP A 100 2.99 9.37 -7.74
CA ASP A 100 3.08 7.97 -7.30
C ASP A 100 2.30 7.01 -8.21
N ILE A 101 1.22 7.45 -8.87
CA ILE A 101 0.51 6.64 -9.88
C ILE A 101 1.43 6.34 -11.06
N GLU A 102 2.12 7.35 -11.59
CA GLU A 102 3.08 7.14 -12.68
C GLU A 102 4.25 6.25 -12.25
N LEU A 103 4.77 6.43 -11.03
CA LEU A 103 5.82 5.56 -10.50
C LEU A 103 5.34 4.10 -10.35
N ALA A 104 4.12 3.88 -9.86
CA ALA A 104 3.55 2.54 -9.73
C ALA A 104 3.38 1.87 -11.09
N ASP A 105 2.90 2.58 -12.11
CA ASP A 105 2.80 2.08 -13.47
C ASP A 105 4.20 1.77 -14.05
N ALA A 106 5.16 2.68 -13.92
CA ALA A 106 6.54 2.46 -14.38
C ALA A 106 7.17 1.21 -13.75
N MET A 107 6.90 0.97 -12.47
CA MET A 107 7.36 -0.24 -11.77
C MET A 107 6.75 -1.52 -12.36
N GLN A 108 5.45 -1.51 -12.73
CA GLN A 108 4.84 -2.66 -13.38
C GLN A 108 5.43 -2.89 -14.78
N ARG A 109 5.62 -1.82 -15.56
CA ARG A 109 6.25 -1.94 -16.89
C ARG A 109 7.66 -2.48 -16.82
N LEU A 110 8.48 -2.00 -15.89
CA LEU A 110 9.83 -2.53 -15.67
C LEU A 110 9.82 -4.04 -15.35
N ARG A 111 8.79 -4.54 -14.67
CA ARG A 111 8.66 -5.97 -14.36
C ARG A 111 8.23 -6.80 -15.57
N PHE A 112 7.28 -6.32 -16.35
CA PHE A 112 6.63 -7.10 -17.40
C PHE A 112 7.10 -6.75 -18.83
N GLU A 113 7.31 -5.46 -19.13
CA GLU A 113 7.70 -5.03 -20.48
C GLU A 113 9.22 -5.07 -20.71
N TYR A 114 10.00 -4.97 -19.62
CA TYR A 114 11.47 -4.92 -19.68
C TYR A 114 12.12 -5.98 -18.77
N PRO A 115 11.91 -7.28 -19.05
CA PRO A 115 12.50 -8.36 -18.23
C PRO A 115 14.03 -8.38 -18.30
N GLU A 116 14.63 -7.85 -19.37
CA GLU A 116 16.08 -7.71 -19.56
C GLU A 116 16.73 -6.68 -18.65
N VAL A 117 15.95 -5.68 -18.17
CA VAL A 117 16.47 -4.66 -17.25
C VAL A 117 16.82 -5.29 -15.91
N ARG A 118 18.08 -5.12 -15.49
CA ARG A 118 18.65 -5.65 -14.25
C ARG A 118 18.92 -4.57 -13.20
N SER A 119 19.25 -3.33 -13.64
CA SER A 119 19.42 -2.20 -12.73
C SER A 119 18.55 -1.03 -13.14
N VAL A 120 17.94 -0.36 -12.14
CA VAL A 120 17.09 0.81 -12.33
C VAL A 120 17.69 1.98 -11.56
N VAL A 121 18.12 3.01 -12.28
CA VAL A 121 18.63 4.26 -11.70
C VAL A 121 17.48 5.23 -11.51
N MET A 122 17.23 5.62 -10.26
CA MET A 122 16.26 6.67 -9.91
C MET A 122 16.99 7.98 -9.63
N THR A 123 16.72 9.03 -10.40
CA THR A 123 17.40 10.33 -10.27
C THR A 123 16.44 11.49 -10.50
N GLY A 124 16.88 12.74 -10.24
CA GLY A 124 16.09 13.95 -10.46
C GLY A 124 16.54 14.71 -11.71
N ALA A 125 15.60 15.45 -12.34
CA ALA A 125 15.89 16.36 -13.45
C ALA A 125 16.34 17.76 -13.01
N LEU A 126 16.02 18.15 -11.77
CA LEU A 126 16.33 19.48 -11.26
C LEU A 126 17.77 19.56 -10.75
N ASP A 127 18.40 20.71 -10.97
CA ASP A 127 19.72 21.00 -10.40
C ASP A 127 19.64 21.06 -8.87
N ARG A 128 20.51 20.30 -8.19
CA ARG A 128 20.68 20.31 -6.72
C ARG A 128 19.44 19.88 -5.90
N VAL A 129 18.41 19.38 -6.56
CA VAL A 129 17.22 18.84 -5.88
C VAL A 129 16.84 17.52 -6.52
N PHE A 130 16.87 16.47 -5.72
CA PHE A 130 16.26 15.21 -6.11
C PHE A 130 14.75 15.27 -5.90
N CYS A 131 14.31 15.46 -4.65
CA CYS A 131 12.89 15.53 -4.31
C CYS A 131 12.68 16.17 -2.93
N ALA A 132 11.77 17.14 -2.84
CA ALA A 132 11.40 17.81 -1.59
C ALA A 132 10.36 17.05 -0.75
N GLY A 133 9.90 15.88 -1.20
CA GLY A 133 8.90 15.06 -0.49
C GLY A 133 7.47 15.38 -0.85
N ALA A 134 6.51 14.90 -0.03
CA ALA A 134 5.10 15.13 -0.26
C ALA A 134 4.73 16.62 -0.23
N ASN A 135 3.82 17.04 -1.11
CA ASN A 135 3.44 18.44 -1.21
C ASN A 135 2.68 18.90 0.06
N ILE A 136 3.26 19.87 0.77
CA ILE A 136 2.74 20.35 2.06
C ILE A 136 1.39 21.06 1.91
N VAL A 137 1.16 21.78 0.80
CA VAL A 137 -0.11 22.47 0.54
C VAL A 137 -1.21 21.43 0.32
N MET A 138 -0.95 20.42 -0.51
CA MET A 138 -1.85 19.27 -0.68
C MET A 138 -2.16 18.60 0.66
N LEU A 139 -1.16 18.26 1.46
CA LEU A 139 -1.37 17.63 2.77
C LEU A 139 -2.22 18.50 3.70
N ARG A 140 -2.00 19.82 3.73
CA ARG A 140 -2.77 20.74 4.58
C ARG A 140 -4.24 20.85 4.15
N SER A 141 -4.50 20.94 2.83
CA SER A 141 -5.83 21.21 2.27
C SER A 141 -6.67 19.96 1.99
N SER A 142 -6.10 18.75 2.07
CA SER A 142 -6.81 17.51 1.75
C SER A 142 -7.65 17.00 2.91
N ALA A 143 -8.75 16.29 2.58
CA ALA A 143 -9.54 15.55 3.55
C ALA A 143 -8.73 14.43 4.22
N HIS A 144 -9.18 13.99 5.39
CA HIS A 144 -8.48 12.94 6.14
C HIS A 144 -8.38 11.63 5.35
N SER A 145 -9.49 11.17 4.74
CA SER A 145 -9.53 9.96 3.93
C SER A 145 -8.54 9.99 2.76
N PHE A 146 -8.41 11.14 2.09
CA PHE A 146 -7.43 11.30 1.02
C PHE A 146 -5.99 11.15 1.54
N LYS A 147 -5.64 11.82 2.66
CA LYS A 147 -4.30 11.73 3.26
C LYS A 147 -3.91 10.30 3.60
N VAL A 148 -4.83 9.55 4.20
CA VAL A 148 -4.59 8.15 4.59
C VAL A 148 -4.39 7.28 3.35
N ASN A 149 -5.26 7.39 2.34
CA ASN A 149 -5.14 6.60 1.12
C ASN A 149 -3.93 6.99 0.27
N PHE A 150 -3.57 8.28 0.24
CA PHE A 150 -2.30 8.75 -0.34
C PHE A 150 -1.10 8.05 0.33
N CYS A 151 -1.00 8.08 1.67
CA CYS A 151 0.08 7.42 2.38
C CYS A 151 0.10 5.90 2.15
N LYS A 152 -1.07 5.24 2.10
CA LYS A 152 -1.15 3.80 1.80
C LYS A 152 -0.61 3.49 0.41
N PHE A 153 -1.07 4.19 -0.63
CA PHE A 153 -0.62 3.97 -2.00
C PHE A 153 0.88 4.23 -2.16
N THR A 154 1.37 5.34 -1.57
CA THR A 154 2.79 5.67 -1.53
C THR A 154 3.61 4.57 -0.87
N ASN A 155 3.15 4.03 0.27
CA ASN A 155 3.83 2.91 0.94
C ASN A 155 3.80 1.63 0.10
N GLU A 156 2.69 1.30 -0.55
CA GLU A 156 2.58 0.15 -1.46
C GLU A 156 3.58 0.27 -2.62
N THR A 157 3.76 1.47 -3.18
CA THR A 157 4.73 1.71 -4.25
C THR A 157 6.17 1.52 -3.76
N ARG A 158 6.55 2.04 -2.57
CA ARG A 158 7.89 1.85 -1.98
C ARG A 158 8.14 0.38 -1.64
N CYS A 159 7.19 -0.30 -1.01
CA CYS A 159 7.28 -1.75 -0.78
C CYS A 159 7.33 -2.54 -2.10
N GLY A 160 6.70 -2.03 -3.16
CA GLY A 160 6.79 -2.57 -4.51
C GLY A 160 8.19 -2.52 -5.10
N ILE A 161 8.99 -1.48 -4.83
CA ILE A 161 10.40 -1.41 -5.22
C ILE A 161 11.19 -2.51 -4.51
N GLU A 162 11.02 -2.66 -3.19
CA GLU A 162 11.68 -3.70 -2.40
C GLU A 162 11.27 -5.12 -2.85
N ASP A 163 9.99 -5.34 -3.14
CA ASP A 163 9.50 -6.61 -3.70
C ASP A 163 10.09 -6.90 -5.09
N ALA A 164 10.36 -5.87 -5.92
CA ALA A 164 11.02 -6.06 -7.20
C ALA A 164 12.49 -6.45 -7.06
N SER A 165 13.17 -5.87 -6.09
CA SER A 165 14.55 -6.26 -5.76
C SER A 165 14.64 -7.71 -5.29
N GLU A 166 13.65 -8.16 -4.52
CA GLU A 166 13.63 -9.52 -3.98
C GLU A 166 13.19 -10.57 -5.00
N ASN A 167 12.18 -10.25 -5.84
CA ASN A 167 11.44 -11.26 -6.62
C ASN A 167 11.48 -11.08 -8.14
N SER A 168 11.92 -9.91 -8.67
CA SER A 168 11.84 -9.59 -10.11
C SER A 168 13.20 -9.49 -10.80
N ASN A 169 14.26 -9.99 -10.18
CA ASN A 169 15.63 -9.94 -10.73
C ASN A 169 16.07 -8.51 -11.10
N LYS A 170 15.77 -7.54 -10.26
CA LYS A 170 16.09 -6.12 -10.46
C LYS A 170 16.78 -5.55 -9.23
N ARG A 171 17.65 -4.54 -9.44
CA ARG A 171 18.25 -3.75 -8.36
C ARG A 171 18.00 -2.27 -8.60
N PHE A 172 17.81 -1.52 -7.55
CA PHE A 172 17.48 -0.10 -7.60
C PHE A 172 18.57 0.76 -7.00
N LEU A 173 19.06 1.71 -7.79
CA LEU A 173 20.01 2.73 -7.39
C LEU A 173 19.32 4.07 -7.22
N ALA A 174 19.26 4.63 -6.02
CA ALA A 174 18.91 6.01 -5.82
C ALA A 174 20.13 6.91 -6.06
N ALA A 175 20.17 7.57 -7.21
CA ALA A 175 21.20 8.53 -7.59
C ALA A 175 20.76 9.95 -7.24
N LEU A 176 21.03 10.37 -6.01
CA LEU A 176 20.61 11.68 -5.46
C LEU A 176 21.50 12.80 -6.01
N ASN A 177 21.12 13.35 -7.16
CA ASN A 177 21.80 14.46 -7.82
C ASN A 177 21.65 15.80 -7.09
N GLY A 178 20.95 15.79 -5.95
CA GLY A 178 20.65 16.94 -5.11
C GLY A 178 20.04 16.53 -3.78
N THR A 179 19.50 17.50 -3.06
CA THR A 179 18.83 17.28 -1.77
C THR A 179 17.62 16.35 -1.92
N ALA A 180 17.54 15.34 -1.04
CA ALA A 180 16.40 14.46 -0.86
C ALA A 180 15.83 14.66 0.54
N SER A 181 14.60 15.18 0.62
CA SER A 181 13.98 15.57 1.89
C SER A 181 12.66 14.87 2.11
N GLY A 182 12.40 14.46 3.35
CA GLY A 182 11.15 13.83 3.73
C GLY A 182 10.83 12.61 2.86
N GLY A 183 9.64 12.58 2.28
CA GLY A 183 9.20 11.52 1.37
C GLY A 183 10.11 11.29 0.16
N GLY A 184 10.92 12.29 -0.24
CA GLY A 184 11.95 12.13 -1.28
C GLY A 184 13.11 11.24 -0.81
N TYR A 185 13.53 11.38 0.44
CA TYR A 185 14.51 10.47 1.02
C TYR A 185 13.90 9.11 1.38
N GLU A 186 12.62 9.06 1.78
CA GLU A 186 11.88 7.81 1.98
C GLU A 186 11.81 6.96 0.70
N LEU A 187 11.68 7.60 -0.47
CA LEU A 187 11.78 6.93 -1.77
C LEU A 187 13.17 6.32 -2.01
N ALA A 188 14.23 7.09 -1.74
CA ALA A 188 15.60 6.60 -1.86
C ALA A 188 15.87 5.40 -0.92
N LEU A 189 15.33 5.42 0.29
CA LEU A 189 15.45 4.32 1.26
C LEU A 189 14.78 3.01 0.79
N ALA A 190 13.82 3.08 -0.13
CA ALA A 190 13.23 1.88 -0.72
C ALA A 190 14.17 1.19 -1.72
N CYS A 191 15.14 1.92 -2.29
CA CYS A 191 16.15 1.37 -3.20
C CYS A 191 17.17 0.48 -2.49
N ASP A 192 17.93 -0.32 -3.27
CA ASP A 192 18.99 -1.21 -2.76
C ASP A 192 20.24 -0.43 -2.38
N HIS A 193 20.56 0.62 -3.14
CA HIS A 193 21.77 1.40 -2.99
C HIS A 193 21.48 2.89 -3.16
N ILE A 194 22.15 3.74 -2.36
CA ILE A 194 21.92 5.19 -2.36
C ILE A 194 23.26 5.90 -2.53
N VAL A 195 23.36 6.70 -3.58
CA VAL A 195 24.52 7.59 -3.80
C VAL A 195 24.09 9.05 -3.74
N LEU A 196 24.90 9.91 -3.16
CA LEU A 196 24.62 11.34 -2.99
C LEU A 196 25.73 12.19 -3.62
N VAL A 197 25.34 13.20 -4.37
CA VAL A 197 26.31 14.19 -4.89
C VAL A 197 26.92 14.98 -3.74
N ASP A 198 28.27 15.10 -3.74
CA ASP A 198 29.00 15.93 -2.79
C ASP A 198 29.30 17.32 -3.40
N ASP A 199 28.29 18.16 -3.43
CA ASP A 199 28.36 19.56 -3.87
C ASP A 199 28.46 20.55 -2.69
N ARG A 200 28.65 20.07 -1.46
CA ARG A 200 28.67 20.76 -0.18
C ARG A 200 27.30 21.27 0.32
N ASN A 201 26.24 21.19 -0.51
CA ASN A 201 24.90 21.68 -0.18
C ASN A 201 23.88 20.54 -0.05
N SER A 202 23.95 19.58 -0.95
CA SER A 202 23.01 18.47 -1.01
C SER A 202 23.05 17.61 0.25
N ALA A 203 21.87 17.32 0.78
CA ALA A 203 21.68 16.58 2.03
C ALA A 203 20.52 15.59 1.91
N VAL A 204 20.50 14.58 2.77
CA VAL A 204 19.33 13.78 3.09
C VAL A 204 18.73 14.24 4.41
N SER A 205 17.39 14.30 4.53
CA SER A 205 16.76 14.83 5.76
C SER A 205 15.35 14.28 5.99
N PHE A 206 14.96 14.29 7.28
CA PHE A 206 13.58 14.12 7.73
C PHE A 206 13.09 15.35 8.48
N PRO A 207 12.61 16.38 7.78
CA PRO A 207 12.19 17.65 8.41
C PRO A 207 10.79 17.58 9.03
N GLU A 208 10.09 16.45 8.97
CA GLU A 208 8.70 16.31 9.36
C GLU A 208 8.49 16.62 10.85
N VAL A 209 9.29 16.04 11.72
CA VAL A 209 9.14 16.25 13.17
C VAL A 209 9.48 17.69 13.56
N PRO A 210 10.67 18.25 13.20
CA PRO A 210 11.04 19.58 13.66
C PRO A 210 10.28 20.73 13.00
N LEU A 211 9.78 20.56 11.75
CA LEU A 211 9.15 21.66 11.02
C LEU A 211 7.65 21.51 10.82
N LEU A 212 7.14 20.28 10.68
CA LEU A 212 5.77 20.02 10.25
C LEU A 212 4.90 19.43 11.37
N GLY A 213 5.49 18.98 12.49
CA GLY A 213 4.77 18.35 13.58
C GLY A 213 4.09 17.03 13.19
N VAL A 214 4.63 16.33 12.17
CA VAL A 214 4.19 15.02 11.72
C VAL A 214 5.38 14.07 11.62
N LEU A 215 5.14 12.82 11.24
CA LEU A 215 6.19 11.82 11.04
C LEU A 215 6.54 11.66 9.55
N PRO A 216 7.75 11.22 9.19
CA PRO A 216 8.03 10.65 7.88
C PRO A 216 7.19 9.37 7.74
N GLY A 217 6.01 9.51 7.12
CA GLY A 217 4.90 8.55 7.18
C GLY A 217 4.93 7.48 6.08
N THR A 218 5.90 7.54 5.16
CA THR A 218 6.02 6.57 4.06
C THR A 218 7.16 5.57 4.28
N GLY A 219 7.37 5.20 5.54
CA GLY A 219 8.22 4.10 5.98
C GLY A 219 9.66 4.50 6.30
N GLY A 220 9.98 5.80 6.34
CA GLY A 220 11.34 6.29 6.55
C GLY A 220 11.93 5.87 7.88
N LEU A 221 11.21 6.07 9.00
CA LEU A 221 11.69 5.70 10.33
C LEU A 221 12.00 4.21 10.45
N THR A 222 11.16 3.35 9.88
CA THR A 222 11.38 1.91 9.86
C THR A 222 12.57 1.52 8.97
N ARG A 223 12.69 2.15 7.78
CA ARG A 223 13.79 1.82 6.87
C ARG A 223 15.16 2.24 7.40
N ILE A 224 15.30 3.39 8.07
CA ILE A 224 16.58 3.78 8.67
C ILE A 224 16.99 2.84 9.80
N THR A 225 16.05 2.32 10.59
CA THR A 225 16.33 1.38 11.68
C THR A 225 16.45 -0.06 11.21
N ASP A 226 15.47 -0.57 10.47
CA ASP A 226 15.34 -2.01 10.22
C ASP A 226 15.98 -2.46 8.89
N LYS A 227 16.01 -1.59 7.87
CA LYS A 227 16.66 -1.89 6.59
C LYS A 227 18.13 -1.44 6.59
N ARG A 228 18.38 -0.16 6.91
CA ARG A 228 19.74 0.42 6.96
C ARG A 228 20.51 0.05 8.23
N LYS A 229 19.85 -0.47 9.27
CA LYS A 229 20.46 -0.86 10.55
C LYS A 229 21.22 0.29 11.25
N ILE A 230 20.81 1.53 10.99
CA ILE A 230 21.41 2.69 11.63
C ILE A 230 21.11 2.65 13.13
N ARG A 231 22.12 2.95 13.93
CA ARG A 231 22.01 2.98 15.38
C ARG A 231 20.92 3.96 15.84
N ARG A 232 20.03 3.51 16.74
CA ARG A 232 18.82 4.23 17.16
C ARG A 232 19.06 5.68 17.57
N ASP A 233 20.13 5.97 18.31
CA ASP A 233 20.46 7.33 18.74
C ASP A 233 20.85 8.24 17.57
N ARG A 234 21.50 7.73 16.53
CA ARG A 234 21.74 8.47 15.28
C ARG A 234 20.44 8.72 14.52
N CYS A 235 19.54 7.74 14.51
CA CYS A 235 18.21 7.91 13.90
C CYS A 235 17.42 9.01 14.64
N ASP A 236 17.46 9.05 15.96
CA ASP A 236 16.82 10.08 16.77
C ASP A 236 17.34 11.49 16.43
N VAL A 237 18.67 11.67 16.42
CA VAL A 237 19.29 12.94 16.01
C VAL A 237 18.91 13.31 14.57
N PHE A 238 19.04 12.38 13.62
CA PHE A 238 18.73 12.60 12.22
C PHE A 238 17.27 13.05 12.01
N SER A 239 16.33 12.44 12.72
CA SER A 239 14.90 12.76 12.62
C SER A 239 14.49 14.01 13.40
N SER A 240 15.42 14.61 14.15
CA SER A 240 15.17 15.81 14.97
C SER A 240 15.84 17.07 14.43
N ILE A 241 16.58 16.98 13.32
CA ILE A 241 17.25 18.13 12.68
C ILE A 241 16.64 18.41 11.31
N ALA A 242 16.33 19.67 11.02
CA ALA A 242 15.70 20.08 9.76
C ALA A 242 16.69 20.13 8.58
N GLU A 243 17.95 20.48 8.85
CA GLU A 243 18.99 20.67 7.83
C GLU A 243 19.46 19.38 7.19
N GLY A 244 19.21 18.24 7.85
CA GLY A 244 19.65 16.92 7.40
C GLY A 244 21.17 16.71 7.55
N ILE A 245 21.64 15.65 6.92
CA ILE A 245 23.03 15.20 6.95
C ILE A 245 23.58 15.15 5.51
N LYS A 246 24.82 15.59 5.31
CA LYS A 246 25.48 15.68 4.01
C LYS A 246 26.92 15.20 4.02
N GLY A 247 27.45 14.98 2.82
CA GLY A 247 28.87 14.65 2.59
C GLY A 247 29.29 13.39 3.34
N LYS A 248 30.52 13.36 3.82
CA LYS A 248 31.12 12.20 4.50
C LYS A 248 30.32 11.70 5.69
N ARG A 249 29.66 12.62 6.43
CA ARG A 249 28.85 12.22 7.59
C ARG A 249 27.63 11.39 7.18
N ALA A 250 27.04 11.64 6.00
CA ALA A 250 25.94 10.83 5.51
C ALA A 250 26.38 9.36 5.28
N VAL A 251 27.60 9.15 4.78
CA VAL A 251 28.20 7.81 4.63
C VAL A 251 28.55 7.21 6.00
N GLU A 252 29.21 7.97 6.88
CA GLU A 252 29.61 7.50 8.24
C GLU A 252 28.40 7.09 9.11
N TRP A 253 27.22 7.60 8.80
CA TRP A 253 25.99 7.29 9.51
C TRP A 253 25.12 6.26 8.75
N ASP A 254 25.62 5.69 7.66
CA ASP A 254 24.90 4.73 6.83
C ASP A 254 23.60 5.27 6.20
N LEU A 255 23.45 6.60 6.15
CA LEU A 255 22.29 7.24 5.50
C LEU A 255 22.37 7.12 3.97
N VAL A 256 23.58 7.13 3.42
CA VAL A 256 23.87 6.86 2.00
C VAL A 256 25.07 5.93 1.91
N ASP A 257 25.21 5.22 0.80
CA ASP A 257 26.30 4.24 0.62
C ASP A 257 27.58 4.91 0.11
N LYS A 258 27.45 5.86 -0.84
CA LYS A 258 28.59 6.57 -1.43
C LYS A 258 28.29 8.04 -1.70
N ILE A 259 29.35 8.81 -1.86
CA ILE A 259 29.30 10.22 -2.30
C ILE A 259 30.35 10.44 -3.40
N ALA A 260 30.05 11.32 -4.38
CA ALA A 260 31.02 11.78 -5.36
C ALA A 260 30.87 13.27 -5.66
N PRO A 261 31.97 14.00 -5.94
CA PRO A 261 31.90 15.36 -6.43
C PRO A 261 31.24 15.40 -7.82
N LEU A 262 30.65 16.53 -8.17
CA LEU A 262 29.97 16.72 -9.48
C LEU A 262 30.81 16.28 -10.67
N SER A 263 32.15 16.49 -10.64
CA SER A 263 33.05 16.12 -11.73
C SER A 263 33.21 14.61 -11.94
N LYS A 264 32.76 13.78 -10.99
CA LYS A 264 32.82 12.33 -11.05
C LYS A 264 31.44 11.70 -10.88
N TRP A 265 30.38 12.51 -10.93
CA TRP A 265 29.04 12.06 -10.63
C TRP A 265 28.55 11.00 -11.62
N ASP A 266 28.58 11.33 -12.91
CA ASP A 266 28.08 10.42 -13.95
C ASP A 266 28.87 9.10 -14.03
N GLU A 267 30.21 9.18 -13.85
CA GLU A 267 31.07 7.99 -13.79
C GLU A 267 30.67 7.09 -12.62
N MET A 268 30.50 7.65 -11.42
CA MET A 268 30.10 6.87 -10.23
C MET A 268 28.71 6.26 -10.40
N VAL A 269 27.72 7.01 -10.89
CA VAL A 269 26.36 6.48 -11.11
C VAL A 269 26.39 5.31 -12.09
N ALA A 270 27.15 5.42 -13.19
CA ALA A 270 27.29 4.35 -14.16
C ALA A 270 27.97 3.10 -13.57
N GLU A 271 29.04 3.30 -12.77
CA GLU A 271 29.73 2.20 -12.09
C GLU A 271 28.81 1.47 -11.08
N GLU A 272 28.07 2.22 -10.24
CA GLU A 272 27.18 1.63 -9.25
C GLU A 272 25.98 0.92 -9.91
N ALA A 273 25.41 1.51 -10.97
CA ALA A 273 24.35 0.85 -11.74
C ALA A 273 24.83 -0.46 -12.36
N ARG A 274 26.06 -0.49 -12.89
CA ARG A 274 26.64 -1.71 -13.44
C ARG A 274 26.91 -2.75 -12.35
N MET A 275 27.50 -2.33 -11.24
CA MET A 275 27.74 -3.21 -10.07
C MET A 275 26.44 -3.87 -9.56
N LEU A 276 25.33 -3.12 -9.57
CA LEU A 276 24.03 -3.66 -9.18
C LEU A 276 23.45 -4.61 -10.23
N ALA A 277 23.56 -4.27 -11.51
CA ALA A 277 23.13 -5.14 -12.61
C ALA A 277 23.86 -6.50 -12.59
N ASP A 278 25.15 -6.50 -12.26
CA ASP A 278 25.96 -7.73 -12.20
C ASP A 278 25.57 -8.68 -11.04
N GLN A 279 24.72 -8.24 -10.11
CA GLN A 279 24.12 -9.09 -9.07
C GLN A 279 22.88 -9.85 -9.56
N CYS A 280 22.37 -9.52 -10.74
CA CYS A 280 21.17 -10.09 -11.33
C CYS A 280 21.51 -11.08 -12.44
N GLU A 281 20.60 -12.03 -12.65
CA GLU A 281 20.71 -12.98 -13.77
C GLU A 281 20.57 -12.25 -15.11
N ASP A 282 21.29 -12.73 -16.13
CA ASP A 282 21.14 -12.23 -17.50
C ASP A 282 19.84 -12.76 -18.12
N ARG A 283 18.95 -11.84 -18.45
CA ARG A 283 17.68 -12.09 -19.14
C ARG A 283 17.61 -11.35 -20.49
N SER A 284 18.74 -11.05 -21.10
CA SER A 284 18.81 -10.31 -22.37
C SER A 284 18.06 -10.98 -23.55
N SER A 285 17.83 -12.30 -23.46
CA SER A 285 17.03 -13.03 -24.45
C SER A 285 15.53 -13.03 -24.17
N ALA A 286 15.09 -12.61 -22.98
CA ALA A 286 13.67 -12.56 -22.65
C ALA A 286 12.98 -11.42 -23.42
N LYS A 287 11.74 -11.67 -23.83
CA LYS A 287 10.90 -10.64 -24.47
C LYS A 287 9.84 -10.20 -23.51
N GLY A 288 9.67 -8.89 -23.37
CA GLY A 288 8.65 -8.30 -22.53
C GLY A 288 7.23 -8.58 -22.98
N VAL A 289 6.31 -8.44 -22.04
CA VAL A 289 4.86 -8.56 -22.25
C VAL A 289 4.27 -7.17 -22.07
N GLU A 290 3.65 -6.64 -23.12
CA GLU A 290 2.99 -5.33 -23.13
C GLU A 290 1.82 -5.30 -22.13
N LEU A 291 1.68 -4.18 -21.42
CA LEU A 291 0.61 -3.95 -20.46
C LEU A 291 -0.41 -2.94 -21.01
N PRO A 292 -1.51 -3.39 -21.64
CA PRO A 292 -2.61 -2.50 -22.01
C PRO A 292 -3.26 -1.91 -20.76
N GLU A 293 -3.90 -0.76 -20.94
CA GLU A 293 -4.64 -0.11 -19.86
C GLU A 293 -5.83 -0.96 -19.40
N ILE A 294 -6.10 -0.93 -18.09
CA ILE A 294 -7.30 -1.53 -17.50
C ILE A 294 -8.33 -0.42 -17.29
N ALA A 295 -9.54 -0.64 -17.74
CA ALA A 295 -10.65 0.28 -17.51
C ALA A 295 -11.98 -0.47 -17.47
N ALA A 296 -12.78 -0.21 -16.45
CA ALA A 296 -14.14 -0.72 -16.37
C ALA A 296 -15.07 0.00 -17.34
N LYS A 297 -16.07 -0.73 -17.85
CA LYS A 297 -17.28 -0.13 -18.43
C LYS A 297 -18.25 0.18 -17.30
N VAL A 298 -18.49 1.47 -17.05
CA VAL A 298 -19.36 1.92 -15.96
C VAL A 298 -20.74 2.26 -16.52
N ALA A 299 -21.77 1.61 -15.99
CA ALA A 299 -23.17 1.84 -16.34
C ALA A 299 -24.01 1.92 -15.05
N GLY A 300 -24.40 3.14 -14.66
CA GLY A 300 -25.05 3.38 -13.36
C GLY A 300 -24.15 2.94 -12.20
N ASN A 301 -24.64 2.02 -11.39
CA ASN A 301 -23.90 1.47 -10.25
C ASN A 301 -23.07 0.23 -10.58
N THR A 302 -23.02 -0.20 -11.84
CA THR A 302 -22.34 -1.42 -12.26
C THR A 302 -21.05 -1.08 -13.01
N TRP A 303 -19.95 -1.68 -12.56
CA TRP A 303 -18.61 -1.62 -13.15
C TRP A 303 -18.30 -2.99 -13.73
N THR A 304 -18.08 -3.08 -15.03
CA THR A 304 -17.84 -4.36 -15.73
C THR A 304 -16.48 -4.34 -16.39
N TYR A 305 -15.64 -5.30 -16.03
CA TYR A 305 -14.41 -5.68 -16.71
C TYR A 305 -14.61 -7.01 -17.46
N GLU A 306 -13.55 -7.65 -17.87
CA GLU A 306 -13.62 -8.97 -18.53
C GLU A 306 -13.90 -10.10 -17.54
N TYR A 307 -13.16 -10.12 -16.41
CA TYR A 307 -13.25 -11.16 -15.38
C TYR A 307 -13.81 -10.64 -14.05
N VAL A 308 -13.91 -9.35 -13.88
CA VAL A 308 -14.39 -8.74 -12.62
C VAL A 308 -15.63 -7.91 -12.87
N THR A 309 -16.62 -8.03 -11.98
CA THR A 309 -17.79 -7.18 -11.95
C THR A 309 -17.99 -6.62 -10.55
N MET A 310 -18.29 -5.34 -10.45
CA MET A 310 -18.59 -4.67 -9.19
C MET A 310 -19.93 -3.95 -9.31
N GLU A 311 -20.88 -4.32 -8.45
CA GLU A 311 -22.21 -3.72 -8.37
C GLU A 311 -22.35 -2.99 -7.04
N LEU A 312 -22.65 -1.71 -7.10
CA LEU A 312 -22.77 -0.85 -5.90
C LEU A 312 -24.21 -0.75 -5.43
N ASP A 313 -24.42 -0.91 -4.14
CA ASP A 313 -25.64 -0.51 -3.46
C ASP A 313 -25.35 0.62 -2.47
N PRO A 314 -25.45 1.89 -2.91
CA PRO A 314 -25.21 3.05 -2.05
C PRO A 314 -26.18 3.14 -0.86
N ALA A 315 -27.38 2.59 -0.98
CA ALA A 315 -28.39 2.64 0.11
C ALA A 315 -27.97 1.73 1.27
N GLN A 316 -27.42 0.57 0.97
CA GLN A 316 -26.86 -0.36 1.97
C GLN A 316 -25.38 -0.10 2.27
N ARG A 317 -24.74 0.78 1.50
CA ARG A 317 -23.29 1.05 1.56
C ARG A 317 -22.45 -0.20 1.29
N THR A 318 -22.90 -1.04 0.37
CA THR A 318 -22.25 -2.29 -0.02
C THR A 318 -21.80 -2.29 -1.48
N ALA A 319 -20.84 -3.14 -1.79
CA ALA A 319 -20.45 -3.49 -3.15
C ALA A 319 -20.43 -5.01 -3.30
N ASN A 320 -21.15 -5.54 -4.28
CA ASN A 320 -20.98 -6.93 -4.72
C ASN A 320 -19.81 -6.98 -5.69
N LEU A 321 -18.73 -7.64 -5.31
CA LEU A 321 -17.52 -7.78 -6.11
C LEU A 321 -17.36 -9.24 -6.52
N THR A 322 -17.52 -9.54 -7.79
CA THR A 322 -17.43 -10.89 -8.35
C THR A 322 -16.20 -11.02 -9.23
N ILE A 323 -15.40 -12.06 -9.01
CA ILE A 323 -14.29 -12.47 -9.88
C ILE A 323 -14.61 -13.81 -10.51
N ASN A 324 -14.33 -13.99 -11.81
CA ASN A 324 -14.69 -15.19 -12.56
C ASN A 324 -13.47 -15.89 -13.16
N ALA A 325 -13.37 -17.20 -12.95
CA ALA A 325 -12.40 -18.06 -13.63
C ALA A 325 -13.04 -18.65 -14.90
N PRO A 326 -12.37 -18.59 -16.07
CA PRO A 326 -12.91 -19.17 -17.30
C PRO A 326 -12.92 -20.71 -17.24
N ASP A 327 -13.65 -21.34 -18.18
CA ASP A 327 -13.72 -22.79 -18.29
C ASP A 327 -12.42 -23.44 -18.79
N THR A 328 -11.58 -22.66 -19.48
CA THR A 328 -10.32 -23.15 -20.06
C THR A 328 -9.17 -22.20 -19.73
N CYS A 329 -7.98 -22.75 -19.55
CA CYS A 329 -6.76 -21.98 -19.25
C CYS A 329 -5.55 -22.57 -19.96
N ALA A 330 -4.43 -21.82 -19.90
CA ALA A 330 -3.12 -22.34 -20.26
C ALA A 330 -2.76 -23.55 -19.37
N SER A 331 -2.19 -24.57 -19.96
CA SER A 331 -1.73 -25.78 -19.29
C SER A 331 -0.20 -25.84 -19.15
N THR A 332 0.51 -24.94 -19.85
CA THR A 332 1.96 -24.85 -19.83
C THR A 332 2.42 -23.42 -19.63
N ILE A 333 3.66 -23.25 -19.16
CA ILE A 333 4.31 -21.93 -19.01
C ILE A 333 4.36 -21.18 -20.35
N ASP A 334 4.66 -21.90 -21.43
CA ASP A 334 4.75 -21.29 -22.77
C ASP A 334 3.40 -20.84 -23.29
N GLU A 335 2.31 -21.57 -23.03
CA GLU A 335 0.95 -21.14 -23.34
C GLU A 335 0.54 -19.91 -22.53
N ALA A 336 0.86 -19.87 -21.23
CA ALA A 336 0.60 -18.72 -20.37
C ALA A 336 1.36 -17.48 -20.87
N TYR A 337 2.64 -17.64 -21.20
CA TYR A 337 3.46 -16.56 -21.75
C TYR A 337 2.95 -16.09 -23.13
N ALA A 338 2.51 -17.00 -24.00
CA ALA A 338 1.97 -16.65 -25.32
C ALA A 338 0.66 -15.82 -25.22
N GLN A 339 -0.13 -16.01 -24.16
CA GLN A 339 -1.29 -15.17 -23.86
C GLN A 339 -0.88 -13.78 -23.31
N GLY A 340 0.30 -13.68 -22.71
CA GLY A 340 0.82 -12.42 -22.18
C GLY A 340 -0.10 -11.77 -21.17
N SER A 341 -0.38 -10.48 -21.33
CA SER A 341 -1.27 -9.73 -20.42
C SER A 341 -2.73 -10.21 -20.44
N ALA A 342 -3.14 -10.94 -21.47
CA ALA A 342 -4.45 -11.58 -21.56
C ALA A 342 -4.52 -12.95 -20.87
N TRP A 343 -3.42 -13.44 -20.29
CA TRP A 343 -3.50 -14.63 -19.44
C TRP A 343 -4.48 -14.38 -18.30
N TRP A 344 -5.53 -15.20 -18.25
CA TRP A 344 -6.75 -14.92 -17.50
C TRP A 344 -6.51 -14.50 -16.05
N ILE A 345 -5.61 -15.21 -15.32
CA ILE A 345 -5.35 -14.92 -13.90
C ILE A 345 -4.65 -13.55 -13.74
N PHE A 346 -3.75 -13.20 -14.67
CA PHE A 346 -3.09 -11.92 -14.67
C PHE A 346 -4.08 -10.79 -14.98
N GLN A 347 -4.88 -10.96 -16.04
CA GLN A 347 -5.92 -10.00 -16.39
C GLN A 347 -6.93 -9.82 -15.27
N ALA A 348 -7.47 -10.91 -14.70
CA ALA A 348 -8.45 -10.88 -13.62
C ALA A 348 -7.92 -10.16 -12.36
N PHE A 349 -6.65 -10.39 -11.99
CA PHE A 349 -6.08 -9.70 -10.83
C PHE A 349 -5.68 -8.25 -11.12
N ARG A 350 -5.37 -7.87 -12.35
CA ARG A 350 -5.21 -6.46 -12.73
C ARG A 350 -6.55 -5.70 -12.63
N GLU A 351 -7.63 -6.32 -13.05
CA GLU A 351 -8.99 -5.78 -12.93
C GLU A 351 -9.45 -5.66 -11.47
N LEU A 352 -9.18 -6.70 -10.67
CA LEU A 352 -9.45 -6.68 -9.23
C LEU A 352 -8.65 -5.58 -8.52
N ASP A 353 -7.39 -5.40 -8.88
CA ASP A 353 -6.51 -4.37 -8.32
C ASP A 353 -7.05 -2.96 -8.60
N ASP A 354 -7.48 -2.70 -9.82
CA ASP A 354 -8.12 -1.45 -10.23
C ASP A 354 -9.44 -1.20 -9.48
N ALA A 355 -10.31 -2.22 -9.41
CA ALA A 355 -11.58 -2.14 -8.67
C ALA A 355 -11.35 -1.81 -7.17
N ILE A 356 -10.36 -2.42 -6.52
CA ILE A 356 -10.00 -2.15 -5.12
C ILE A 356 -9.45 -0.74 -4.94
N LEU A 357 -8.63 -0.23 -5.88
CA LEU A 357 -8.15 1.14 -5.84
C LEU A 357 -9.30 2.15 -5.93
N HIS A 358 -10.27 1.91 -6.80
CA HIS A 358 -11.48 2.72 -6.88
C HIS A 358 -12.34 2.64 -5.61
N LEU A 359 -12.53 1.46 -5.03
CA LEU A 359 -13.23 1.27 -3.75
C LEU A 359 -12.59 2.09 -2.62
N ARG A 360 -11.24 2.17 -2.58
CA ARG A 360 -10.51 2.90 -1.54
C ARG A 360 -10.60 4.42 -1.71
N THR A 361 -10.51 4.91 -2.94
CA THR A 361 -10.29 6.33 -3.22
C THR A 361 -11.53 7.05 -3.69
N ASN A 362 -12.30 6.44 -4.59
CA ASN A 362 -13.44 7.07 -5.24
C ASN A 362 -14.80 6.67 -4.62
N LEU A 363 -14.87 5.49 -4.00
CA LEU A 363 -16.10 4.92 -3.43
C LEU A 363 -16.00 4.80 -1.90
N ARG A 364 -15.65 5.92 -1.27
CA ARG A 364 -15.33 5.96 0.17
C ARG A 364 -16.52 5.62 1.07
N ASP A 365 -17.73 5.87 0.62
CA ASP A 365 -18.97 5.60 1.36
C ASP A 365 -19.33 4.11 1.43
N ILE A 366 -18.76 3.28 0.55
CA ILE A 366 -18.92 1.83 0.64
C ILE A 366 -18.25 1.33 1.92
N ALA A 367 -19.02 0.67 2.77
CA ALA A 367 -18.57 0.14 4.06
C ALA A 367 -18.12 -1.31 3.98
N LEU A 368 -18.83 -2.12 3.20
CA LEU A 368 -18.69 -3.58 3.13
C LEU A 368 -18.68 -4.06 1.68
N VAL A 369 -17.72 -4.91 1.36
CA VAL A 369 -17.61 -5.61 0.08
C VAL A 369 -18.07 -7.05 0.27
N LEU A 370 -19.06 -7.45 -0.50
CA LEU A 370 -19.56 -8.83 -0.60
C LEU A 370 -18.82 -9.49 -1.76
N LEU A 371 -17.82 -10.30 -1.42
CA LEU A 371 -16.93 -10.93 -2.39
C LEU A 371 -17.52 -12.27 -2.84
N ARG A 372 -17.60 -12.48 -4.14
CA ARG A 372 -17.97 -13.74 -4.78
C ARG A 372 -16.89 -14.14 -5.77
N ALA A 373 -16.66 -15.45 -5.87
CA ALA A 373 -15.79 -16.03 -6.86
C ALA A 373 -16.59 -17.10 -7.63
N THR A 374 -16.49 -17.11 -8.96
CA THR A 374 -17.25 -18.02 -9.81
C THR A 374 -16.35 -18.69 -10.86
N GLY A 375 -16.87 -19.65 -11.60
CA GLY A 375 -16.18 -20.32 -12.69
C GLY A 375 -15.56 -21.67 -12.32
N SER A 376 -14.52 -22.08 -13.04
CA SER A 376 -14.01 -23.46 -13.02
C SER A 376 -12.95 -23.68 -11.92
N ALA A 377 -13.24 -24.59 -10.98
CA ALA A 377 -12.26 -25.04 -10.00
C ALA A 377 -11.06 -25.76 -10.63
N ALA A 378 -11.28 -26.50 -11.73
CA ALA A 378 -10.21 -27.18 -12.45
C ALA A 378 -9.24 -26.19 -13.13
N THR A 379 -9.76 -25.06 -13.62
CA THR A 379 -8.95 -23.97 -14.17
C THR A 379 -8.07 -23.34 -13.09
N LEU A 380 -8.62 -23.12 -11.89
CA LEU A 380 -7.86 -22.60 -10.73
C LEU A 380 -6.76 -23.57 -10.33
N ASP A 381 -7.06 -24.84 -10.16
CA ASP A 381 -6.07 -25.87 -9.78
C ASP A 381 -4.93 -25.96 -10.81
N THR A 382 -5.26 -25.98 -12.10
CA THR A 382 -4.26 -25.97 -13.19
C THR A 382 -3.37 -24.72 -13.14
N THR A 383 -3.98 -23.55 -12.97
CA THR A 383 -3.26 -22.27 -12.93
C THR A 383 -2.37 -22.17 -11.70
N ASP A 384 -2.86 -22.61 -10.53
CA ASP A 384 -2.10 -22.65 -9.29
C ASP A 384 -0.91 -23.62 -9.41
N GLY A 385 -1.11 -24.75 -10.06
CA GLY A 385 -0.03 -25.69 -10.38
C GLY A 385 1.07 -25.09 -11.26
N LEU A 386 0.69 -24.30 -12.29
CA LEU A 386 1.66 -23.58 -13.13
C LEU A 386 2.45 -22.53 -12.32
N MET A 387 1.79 -21.77 -11.48
CA MET A 387 2.45 -20.74 -10.65
C MET A 387 3.38 -21.36 -9.59
N ALA A 388 3.01 -22.51 -9.05
CA ALA A 388 3.85 -23.25 -8.09
C ALA A 388 5.08 -23.86 -8.75
N GLY A 389 4.95 -24.37 -9.96
CA GLY A 389 6.01 -25.07 -10.71
C GLY A 389 6.92 -24.15 -11.55
N SER A 390 6.77 -22.83 -11.49
CA SER A 390 7.43 -21.87 -12.39
C SER A 390 8.90 -21.57 -12.02
N SER A 391 9.74 -22.60 -11.88
CA SER A 391 11.18 -22.40 -11.60
C SER A 391 12.08 -22.51 -12.82
N ASP A 392 11.69 -23.28 -13.85
CA ASP A 392 12.56 -23.66 -14.96
C ASP A 392 11.95 -23.31 -16.33
N GLY A 393 12.77 -22.79 -17.23
CA GLY A 393 12.40 -22.47 -18.60
C GLY A 393 12.53 -20.99 -18.96
N ALA A 394 12.68 -20.72 -20.27
CA ALA A 394 12.93 -19.36 -20.78
C ALA A 394 11.81 -18.37 -20.43
N ASN A 395 10.56 -18.84 -20.31
CA ASN A 395 9.38 -18.04 -20.03
C ASN A 395 8.88 -18.13 -18.57
N ALA A 396 9.59 -18.87 -17.70
CA ALA A 396 9.23 -19.03 -16.29
C ALA A 396 9.21 -17.69 -15.53
N TRP A 397 10.04 -16.73 -15.94
CA TRP A 397 10.09 -15.40 -15.37
C TRP A 397 8.72 -14.71 -15.40
N PHE A 398 7.95 -14.86 -16.48
CA PHE A 398 6.64 -14.24 -16.65
C PHE A 398 5.61 -14.81 -15.67
N VAL A 399 5.52 -16.13 -15.57
CA VAL A 399 4.60 -16.80 -14.63
C VAL A 399 4.98 -16.43 -13.18
N ASN A 400 6.27 -16.33 -12.89
CA ASN A 400 6.75 -15.87 -11.58
C ASN A 400 6.34 -14.40 -11.30
N GLU A 401 6.46 -13.49 -12.29
CA GLU A 401 6.00 -12.11 -12.12
C GLU A 401 4.48 -12.02 -11.90
N VAL A 402 3.69 -12.83 -12.61
CA VAL A 402 2.23 -12.91 -12.40
C VAL A 402 1.91 -13.42 -10.99
N LYS A 403 2.59 -14.48 -10.53
CA LYS A 403 2.46 -14.98 -9.14
C LYS A 403 2.71 -13.87 -8.12
N HIS A 404 3.78 -13.10 -8.30
CA HIS A 404 4.09 -11.99 -7.39
C HIS A 404 3.15 -10.80 -7.56
N PHE A 405 2.55 -10.60 -8.74
CA PHE A 405 1.48 -9.62 -8.91
C PHE A 405 0.23 -10.00 -8.13
N VAL A 406 -0.22 -11.26 -8.25
CA VAL A 406 -1.33 -11.82 -7.44
C VAL A 406 -1.08 -11.62 -5.94
N LYS A 407 0.14 -11.97 -5.48
CA LYS A 407 0.57 -11.73 -4.07
C LYS A 407 0.40 -10.26 -3.67
N ARG A 408 0.82 -9.30 -4.50
CA ARG A 408 0.70 -7.86 -4.20
C ARG A 408 -0.75 -7.40 -4.17
N CYS A 409 -1.59 -7.89 -5.08
CA CYS A 409 -3.01 -7.59 -5.08
C CYS A 409 -3.70 -8.12 -3.81
N LEU A 410 -3.42 -9.35 -3.40
CA LEU A 410 -3.90 -9.91 -2.14
C LEU A 410 -3.45 -9.10 -0.92
N LYS A 411 -2.17 -8.66 -0.87
CA LYS A 411 -1.68 -7.75 0.18
C LYS A 411 -2.43 -6.39 0.18
N ARG A 412 -2.85 -5.90 -0.98
CA ARG A 412 -3.68 -4.69 -1.07
C ARG A 412 -5.06 -4.90 -0.47
N VAL A 413 -5.68 -6.07 -0.66
CA VAL A 413 -6.91 -6.44 0.04
C VAL A 413 -6.70 -6.40 1.55
N ASP A 414 -5.62 -7.03 2.05
CA ASP A 414 -5.30 -7.08 3.49
C ASP A 414 -5.21 -5.69 4.14
N VAL A 415 -4.67 -4.67 3.44
CA VAL A 415 -4.50 -3.30 3.97
C VAL A 415 -5.64 -2.34 3.62
N THR A 416 -6.64 -2.80 2.86
CA THR A 416 -7.79 -1.97 2.46
C THR A 416 -8.76 -1.80 3.63
N ALA A 417 -9.09 -0.54 3.95
CA ALA A 417 -10.00 -0.21 5.04
C ALA A 417 -11.47 -0.35 4.64
N LYS A 418 -11.82 -1.49 4.07
CA LYS A 418 -13.20 -1.95 3.82
C LYS A 418 -13.39 -3.28 4.53
N SER A 419 -14.59 -3.54 5.03
CA SER A 419 -14.93 -4.90 5.46
C SER A 419 -15.15 -5.78 4.23
N PHE A 420 -14.73 -7.03 4.30
CA PHE A 420 -14.94 -8.02 3.25
C PHE A 420 -15.66 -9.24 3.82
N TYR A 421 -16.75 -9.67 3.18
CA TYR A 421 -17.42 -10.94 3.46
C TYR A 421 -17.36 -11.79 2.20
N ALA A 422 -16.72 -12.94 2.27
CA ALA A 422 -16.75 -13.93 1.20
C ALA A 422 -18.05 -14.73 1.31
N LEU A 423 -18.82 -14.79 0.22
CA LEU A 423 -20.11 -15.45 0.14
C LEU A 423 -20.00 -16.63 -0.82
N ALA A 424 -19.91 -17.83 -0.27
CA ALA A 424 -19.92 -19.08 -1.03
C ALA A 424 -21.35 -19.65 -1.02
N ASN A 425 -22.01 -19.63 -2.19
CA ASN A 425 -23.35 -20.16 -2.40
C ASN A 425 -23.42 -20.80 -3.80
N GLU A 426 -24.62 -21.10 -4.29
CA GLU A 426 -24.81 -21.70 -5.62
C GLU A 426 -24.00 -20.98 -6.69
N GLY A 427 -23.26 -21.74 -7.51
CA GLY A 427 -22.45 -21.25 -8.64
C GLY A 427 -21.15 -20.56 -8.23
N THR A 428 -20.80 -20.50 -6.95
CA THR A 428 -19.51 -19.94 -6.51
C THR A 428 -18.41 -21.00 -6.47
N THR A 429 -17.16 -20.53 -6.62
CA THR A 429 -15.95 -21.36 -6.63
C THR A 429 -14.82 -20.65 -5.90
N PHE A 430 -14.70 -20.89 -4.61
CA PHE A 430 -13.55 -20.45 -3.82
C PHE A 430 -12.50 -21.55 -3.74
N THR A 431 -11.68 -21.69 -4.77
CA THR A 431 -10.65 -22.73 -4.89
C THR A 431 -9.28 -22.09 -5.04
N GLY A 432 -8.26 -22.58 -4.33
CA GLY A 432 -6.87 -22.21 -4.47
C GLY A 432 -6.63 -20.69 -4.33
N THR A 433 -6.18 -20.04 -5.40
CA THR A 433 -5.96 -18.59 -5.43
C THR A 433 -7.25 -17.81 -5.07
N PHE A 434 -8.43 -18.28 -5.44
CA PHE A 434 -9.68 -17.63 -5.02
C PHE A 434 -10.05 -17.95 -3.56
N LEU A 435 -9.61 -19.10 -3.01
CA LEU A 435 -9.71 -19.35 -1.57
C LEU A 435 -8.83 -18.35 -0.78
N GLU A 436 -7.67 -17.92 -1.31
CA GLU A 436 -6.87 -16.87 -0.67
C GLU A 436 -7.62 -15.53 -0.56
N LEU A 437 -8.49 -15.20 -1.53
CA LEU A 437 -9.38 -14.03 -1.44
C LEU A 437 -10.43 -14.21 -0.32
N ALA A 438 -11.00 -15.40 -0.20
CA ALA A 438 -11.93 -15.71 0.90
C ALA A 438 -11.22 -15.60 2.25
N LEU A 439 -10.01 -16.17 2.38
CA LEU A 439 -9.21 -16.09 3.60
C LEU A 439 -8.72 -14.68 3.94
N ALA A 440 -8.60 -13.79 2.95
CA ALA A 440 -8.33 -12.37 3.15
C ALA A 440 -9.56 -11.59 3.63
N SER A 441 -10.76 -12.17 3.52
CA SER A 441 -12.00 -11.56 3.98
C SER A 441 -12.15 -11.65 5.51
N ASP A 442 -12.89 -10.70 6.08
CA ASP A 442 -13.13 -10.67 7.54
C ASP A 442 -14.05 -11.81 8.01
N ARG A 443 -14.96 -12.25 7.12
CA ARG A 443 -15.84 -13.41 7.36
C ARG A 443 -16.04 -14.21 6.09
N ILE A 444 -16.23 -15.52 6.23
CA ILE A 444 -16.54 -16.45 5.16
C ILE A 444 -17.87 -17.14 5.51
N TYR A 445 -18.88 -16.91 4.69
CA TYR A 445 -20.18 -17.57 4.77
C TYR A 445 -20.25 -18.63 3.68
N VAL A 446 -20.63 -19.84 4.03
CA VAL A 446 -20.78 -20.97 3.08
C VAL A 446 -22.19 -21.51 3.25
N LEU A 447 -22.98 -21.49 2.18
CA LEU A 447 -24.34 -22.04 2.20
C LEU A 447 -24.27 -23.56 2.34
N ASP A 448 -24.93 -24.10 3.36
CA ASP A 448 -25.14 -25.55 3.53
C ASP A 448 -26.52 -25.91 2.99
N ASP A 449 -26.57 -26.34 1.73
CA ASP A 449 -27.82 -26.58 1.00
C ASP A 449 -27.96 -28.07 0.66
N PRO A 450 -29.13 -28.70 0.91
CA PRO A 450 -29.35 -30.11 0.61
C PRO A 450 -29.46 -30.40 -0.90
N ASP A 451 -29.78 -29.42 -1.72
CA ASP A 451 -30.05 -29.60 -3.16
C ASP A 451 -28.81 -29.39 -4.03
N PHE A 452 -27.81 -28.64 -3.56
CA PHE A 452 -26.53 -28.43 -4.27
C PHE A 452 -25.34 -28.27 -3.35
N GLU A 453 -24.24 -28.81 -3.79
CA GLU A 453 -23.00 -28.84 -3.03
C GLU A 453 -22.21 -27.53 -3.22
N VAL A 454 -21.97 -26.81 -2.13
CA VAL A 454 -21.10 -25.64 -2.08
C VAL A 454 -19.79 -26.03 -1.42
N ASN A 455 -18.66 -25.72 -2.07
CA ASN A 455 -17.35 -26.18 -1.66
C ASN A 455 -16.35 -25.03 -1.48
N LEU A 456 -15.39 -25.22 -0.56
CA LEU A 456 -14.13 -24.50 -0.51
C LEU A 456 -13.00 -25.41 -0.99
N GLY A 457 -12.25 -25.00 -2.03
CA GLY A 457 -11.23 -25.85 -2.66
C GLY A 457 -9.81 -25.51 -2.20
N VAL A 458 -9.07 -26.51 -1.73
CA VAL A 458 -7.67 -26.37 -1.34
C VAL A 458 -6.77 -26.85 -2.47
N THR A 459 -5.81 -26.00 -2.88
CA THR A 459 -4.78 -26.32 -3.87
C THR A 459 -3.39 -26.02 -3.34
N VAL A 460 -2.38 -26.25 -4.16
CA VAL A 460 -0.98 -25.88 -3.85
C VAL A 460 -0.79 -24.39 -3.57
N ALA A 461 -1.68 -23.51 -4.05
CA ALA A 461 -1.64 -22.07 -3.79
C ALA A 461 -1.74 -21.75 -2.29
N ASN A 462 -2.52 -22.54 -1.55
CA ASN A 462 -2.77 -22.32 -0.13
C ASN A 462 -1.63 -22.77 0.79
N ALA A 463 -0.63 -23.44 0.24
CA ALA A 463 0.58 -23.85 0.96
C ALA A 463 1.62 -22.70 1.12
N GLY A 464 1.18 -21.46 1.20
CA GLY A 464 2.03 -20.30 1.44
C GLY A 464 2.60 -19.65 0.17
N MET A 465 2.00 -19.87 -1.00
CA MET A 465 2.41 -19.23 -2.26
C MET A 465 2.30 -17.69 -2.20
N PHE A 466 1.33 -17.16 -1.46
CA PHE A 466 1.02 -15.74 -1.36
C PHE A 466 1.13 -15.24 0.09
N PRO A 467 2.35 -15.15 0.66
CA PRO A 467 2.50 -14.70 2.05
C PRO A 467 1.96 -13.28 2.25
N MET A 468 1.36 -13.05 3.41
CA MET A 468 0.92 -11.74 3.86
C MET A 468 2.11 -10.80 4.14
N ALA A 469 1.82 -9.53 4.47
CA ALA A 469 2.85 -8.55 4.80
C ALA A 469 3.66 -8.92 6.07
N ASN A 470 3.11 -9.74 6.97
CA ASN A 470 3.78 -10.27 8.16
C ASN A 470 4.61 -11.55 7.91
N GLY A 471 4.69 -12.02 6.66
CA GLY A 471 5.54 -13.13 6.22
C GLY A 471 4.96 -14.52 6.37
N ILE A 472 3.73 -14.68 6.88
CA ILE A 472 3.04 -15.98 7.00
C ILE A 472 1.84 -16.06 6.04
N SER A 473 1.34 -17.26 5.80
CA SER A 473 0.14 -17.49 4.99
C SER A 473 -1.15 -17.06 5.71
N ARG A 474 -2.23 -16.88 4.96
CA ARG A 474 -3.54 -16.57 5.53
C ARG A 474 -4.10 -17.74 6.33
N LEU A 475 -3.81 -18.97 5.93
CA LEU A 475 -4.15 -20.17 6.73
C LEU A 475 -3.41 -20.16 8.08
N GLU A 476 -2.09 -19.91 8.09
CA GLU A 476 -1.32 -19.81 9.35
C GLU A 476 -1.84 -18.69 10.25
N THR A 477 -2.24 -17.54 9.69
CA THR A 477 -2.85 -16.45 10.44
C THR A 477 -4.20 -16.86 11.03
N ARG A 478 -5.05 -17.57 10.25
CA ARG A 478 -6.37 -18.03 10.70
C ARG A 478 -6.28 -19.08 11.80
N PHE A 479 -5.33 -19.99 11.71
CA PHE A 479 -5.11 -21.09 12.65
C PHE A 479 -3.88 -20.88 13.55
N LEU A 480 -3.60 -19.63 13.95
CA LEU A 480 -2.42 -19.28 14.71
C LEU A 480 -2.27 -20.07 16.02
N GLY A 481 -3.38 -20.46 16.65
CA GLY A 481 -3.43 -21.28 17.86
C GLY A 481 -3.42 -22.79 17.60
N ASP A 482 -3.54 -23.23 16.34
CA ASP A 482 -3.65 -24.63 15.95
C ASP A 482 -2.87 -24.94 14.66
N PRO A 483 -1.54 -24.87 14.68
CA PRO A 483 -0.73 -25.19 13.50
C PRO A 483 -0.97 -26.59 12.89
N PRO A 484 -1.29 -27.65 13.67
CA PRO A 484 -1.69 -28.95 13.11
C PRO A 484 -2.91 -28.89 12.18
N ALA A 485 -3.87 -27.99 12.43
CA ALA A 485 -5.03 -27.82 11.56
C ALA A 485 -4.62 -27.32 10.16
N VAL A 486 -3.62 -26.43 10.07
CA VAL A 486 -3.08 -25.99 8.78
C VAL A 486 -2.54 -27.16 7.96
N ALA A 487 -1.75 -28.04 8.58
CA ALA A 487 -1.20 -29.22 7.92
C ALA A 487 -2.32 -30.18 7.46
N ALA A 488 -3.31 -30.42 8.33
CA ALA A 488 -4.44 -31.29 8.00
C ALA A 488 -5.28 -30.76 6.84
N ILE A 489 -5.52 -29.45 6.78
CA ILE A 489 -6.24 -28.79 5.68
C ILE A 489 -5.43 -28.93 4.38
N LEU A 490 -4.13 -28.64 4.41
CA LEU A 490 -3.26 -28.73 3.24
C LEU A 490 -3.09 -30.16 2.72
N GLU A 491 -3.15 -31.17 3.57
CA GLU A 491 -3.13 -32.57 3.16
C GLU A 491 -4.39 -33.00 2.37
N THR A 492 -5.51 -32.27 2.50
CA THR A 492 -6.74 -32.61 1.78
C THR A 492 -6.59 -32.43 0.25
N MET A 493 -6.03 -31.32 -0.22
CA MET A 493 -5.87 -30.96 -1.63
C MET A 493 -7.13 -31.28 -2.46
N ARG A 494 -8.30 -30.87 -1.98
CA ARG A 494 -9.60 -31.20 -2.56
C ARG A 494 -10.65 -30.11 -2.33
N GLN A 495 -11.82 -30.31 -2.92
CA GLN A 495 -13.03 -29.56 -2.59
C GLN A 495 -13.56 -30.05 -1.23
N ILE A 496 -13.88 -29.12 -0.33
CA ILE A 496 -14.35 -29.35 1.04
C ILE A 496 -15.79 -28.82 1.11
N PRO A 497 -16.80 -29.70 1.36
CA PRO A 497 -18.19 -29.29 1.49
C PRO A 497 -18.44 -28.34 2.66
N ALA A 498 -19.57 -27.59 2.61
CA ALA A 498 -19.95 -26.57 3.58
C ALA A 498 -19.86 -27.03 5.04
N GLU A 499 -20.52 -28.14 5.39
CA GLU A 499 -20.50 -28.68 6.75
C GLU A 499 -19.07 -29.02 7.21
N GLU A 500 -18.28 -29.65 6.36
CA GLU A 500 -16.89 -30.00 6.68
C GLU A 500 -16.02 -28.75 6.78
N ALA A 501 -16.18 -27.74 5.87
CA ALA A 501 -15.46 -26.47 5.90
C ALA A 501 -15.74 -25.70 7.21
N ASN A 502 -16.97 -25.77 7.71
CA ASN A 502 -17.35 -25.21 9.00
C ASN A 502 -16.68 -25.96 10.16
N ASN A 503 -16.73 -27.29 10.15
CA ASN A 503 -16.12 -28.11 11.17
C ASN A 503 -14.59 -27.98 11.23
N LEU A 504 -13.94 -27.79 10.09
CA LEU A 504 -12.50 -27.51 9.98
C LEU A 504 -12.14 -26.08 10.34
N GLY A 505 -13.10 -25.15 10.48
CA GLY A 505 -12.86 -23.75 10.75
C GLY A 505 -12.43 -22.93 9.52
N LEU A 506 -12.57 -23.45 8.30
CA LEU A 506 -12.37 -22.69 7.06
C LEU A 506 -13.52 -21.72 6.82
N ALA A 507 -14.76 -22.10 7.05
CA ALA A 507 -15.90 -21.19 7.10
C ALA A 507 -15.95 -20.44 8.44
N THR A 508 -16.54 -19.25 8.45
CA THR A 508 -16.93 -18.54 9.69
C THR A 508 -18.31 -19.01 10.13
N PHE A 509 -19.20 -19.17 9.15
CA PHE A 509 -20.58 -19.64 9.33
C PHE A 509 -20.97 -20.50 8.13
N ALA A 510 -21.81 -21.52 8.38
CA ALA A 510 -22.43 -22.35 7.36
C ALA A 510 -23.94 -22.45 7.64
N PRO A 511 -24.72 -21.36 7.37
CA PRO A 511 -26.16 -21.39 7.51
C PRO A 511 -26.78 -22.32 6.45
N ASP A 512 -27.94 -22.93 6.80
CA ASP A 512 -28.73 -23.66 5.84
C ASP A 512 -29.52 -22.75 4.87
N ASP A 513 -30.21 -23.33 3.92
CA ASP A 513 -31.01 -22.62 2.93
C ASP A 513 -32.15 -21.77 3.52
N ILE A 514 -32.66 -22.15 4.68
CA ILE A 514 -33.74 -21.42 5.37
C ILE A 514 -33.22 -20.14 6.02
N ASP A 515 -32.05 -20.22 6.66
CA ASP A 515 -31.49 -19.14 7.47
C ASP A 515 -30.53 -18.21 6.68
N TRP A 516 -30.06 -18.63 5.50
CA TRP A 516 -29.04 -17.94 4.70
C TRP A 516 -29.32 -16.47 4.47
N GLU A 517 -30.49 -16.12 3.92
CA GLU A 517 -30.80 -14.74 3.55
C GLU A 517 -30.96 -13.83 4.78
N ASP A 518 -31.60 -14.36 5.84
CA ASP A 518 -31.84 -13.57 7.06
C ASP A 518 -30.55 -13.36 7.86
N GLU A 519 -29.68 -14.35 7.98
CA GLU A 519 -28.38 -14.21 8.65
C GLU A 519 -27.48 -13.21 7.91
N LEU A 520 -27.38 -13.32 6.58
CA LEU A 520 -26.60 -12.37 5.79
C LEU A 520 -27.14 -10.96 5.88
N ARG A 521 -28.45 -10.76 5.74
CA ARG A 521 -29.09 -9.45 5.84
C ARG A 521 -28.74 -8.80 7.18
N MET A 522 -28.92 -9.53 8.30
CA MET A 522 -28.61 -9.02 9.64
C MET A 522 -27.11 -8.68 9.77
N ALA A 523 -26.23 -9.55 9.30
CA ALA A 523 -24.78 -9.34 9.37
C ALA A 523 -24.31 -8.13 8.54
N ILE A 524 -24.91 -7.90 7.38
CA ILE A 524 -24.62 -6.77 6.49
C ILE A 524 -25.11 -5.47 7.13
N GLU A 525 -26.37 -5.40 7.57
CA GLU A 525 -26.96 -4.23 8.21
C GLU A 525 -26.19 -3.83 9.47
N GLU A 526 -25.85 -4.80 10.32
CA GLU A 526 -25.05 -4.58 11.52
C GLU A 526 -23.67 -4.01 11.17
N ARG A 527 -22.93 -4.67 10.27
CA ARG A 527 -21.57 -4.27 9.90
C ARG A 527 -21.53 -2.87 9.28
N ALA A 528 -22.46 -2.56 8.39
CA ALA A 528 -22.56 -1.25 7.75
C ALA A 528 -22.94 -0.13 8.73
N SER A 529 -23.58 -0.45 9.88
CA SER A 529 -24.00 0.52 10.90
C SER A 529 -22.88 0.95 11.85
N PHE A 530 -21.77 0.23 11.93
CA PHE A 530 -20.70 0.53 12.88
C PHE A 530 -19.88 1.77 12.48
N SER A 531 -19.21 2.36 13.46
CA SER A 531 -18.27 3.45 13.23
C SER A 531 -17.18 3.03 12.23
N PRO A 532 -17.02 3.72 11.09
CA PRO A 532 -15.98 3.43 10.11
C PRO A 532 -14.58 3.47 10.70
N ASP A 533 -14.30 4.43 11.59
CA ASP A 533 -12.99 4.58 12.24
C ASP A 533 -12.69 3.37 13.15
N ALA A 534 -13.67 2.93 13.95
CA ALA A 534 -13.52 1.78 14.84
C ALA A 534 -13.31 0.47 14.05
N LEU A 535 -14.09 0.26 12.97
CA LEU A 535 -13.90 -0.89 12.09
C LEU A 535 -12.52 -0.90 11.45
N THR A 536 -12.05 0.23 10.93
CA THR A 536 -10.72 0.35 10.32
C THR A 536 -9.62 -0.05 11.30
N GLY A 537 -9.69 0.46 12.54
CA GLY A 537 -8.72 0.11 13.58
C GLY A 537 -8.80 -1.36 14.00
N MET A 538 -10.00 -1.91 14.15
CA MET A 538 -10.22 -3.32 14.50
C MET A 538 -9.65 -4.25 13.40
N GLU A 539 -10.04 -4.05 12.16
CA GLU A 539 -9.62 -4.86 11.01
C GLU A 539 -8.09 -4.82 10.84
N SER A 540 -7.47 -3.63 10.91
CA SER A 540 -6.01 -3.48 10.83
C SER A 540 -5.26 -4.24 11.93
N ASN A 541 -5.86 -4.43 13.10
CA ASN A 541 -5.25 -5.21 14.19
C ASN A 541 -5.49 -6.71 14.04
N LEU A 542 -6.68 -7.13 13.60
CA LEU A 542 -7.05 -8.55 13.52
C LEU A 542 -6.42 -9.25 12.30
N ARG A 543 -6.38 -8.58 11.13
CA ARG A 543 -5.87 -9.18 9.88
C ARG A 543 -4.39 -9.57 9.95
N PHE A 544 -3.60 -8.92 10.80
CA PHE A 544 -2.16 -9.18 10.93
C PHE A 544 -1.80 -9.87 12.26
N ALA A 545 -2.58 -10.85 12.68
CA ALA A 545 -2.18 -11.75 13.76
C ALA A 545 -0.89 -12.51 13.36
N GLY A 546 0.01 -12.80 14.31
CA GLY A 546 1.23 -13.59 14.02
C GLY A 546 2.52 -12.96 14.52
N PRO A 547 3.61 -12.92 13.73
CA PRO A 547 5.01 -12.96 14.19
C PRO A 547 5.55 -11.87 15.12
N GLU A 548 4.96 -10.69 15.21
CA GLU A 548 5.41 -9.71 16.21
C GLU A 548 5.12 -10.17 17.63
N THR A 549 5.84 -9.65 18.63
CA THR A 549 5.50 -9.91 20.03
C THR A 549 4.15 -9.25 20.37
N MET A 550 3.39 -9.88 21.28
CA MET A 550 2.11 -9.30 21.74
C MET A 550 2.29 -7.89 22.31
N GLU A 551 3.37 -7.66 23.04
CA GLU A 551 3.65 -6.36 23.67
C GLU A 551 3.93 -5.26 22.61
N THR A 552 4.72 -5.54 21.58
CA THR A 552 4.96 -4.56 20.51
C THR A 552 3.70 -4.27 19.70
N LYS A 553 2.82 -5.27 19.47
CA LYS A 553 1.52 -5.05 18.84
C LYS A 553 0.59 -4.18 19.66
N ILE A 554 0.53 -4.41 20.97
CA ILE A 554 -0.31 -3.60 21.88
C ILE A 554 0.13 -2.14 21.85
N PHE A 555 1.43 -1.87 22.06
CA PHE A 555 1.91 -0.49 22.19
C PHE A 555 2.20 0.19 20.85
N GLY A 556 2.74 -0.53 19.88
CA GLY A 556 3.11 0.04 18.57
C GLY A 556 1.95 0.11 17.57
N ARG A 557 0.91 -0.73 17.72
CA ARG A 557 -0.20 -0.82 16.78
C ARG A 557 -1.55 -0.52 17.42
N LEU A 558 -2.02 -1.35 18.35
CA LEU A 558 -3.36 -1.20 18.95
C LEU A 558 -3.54 0.15 19.65
N THR A 559 -2.58 0.52 20.51
CA THR A 559 -2.61 1.81 21.22
C THR A 559 -2.56 2.99 20.26
N ALA A 560 -1.76 2.91 19.18
CA ALA A 560 -1.69 3.97 18.18
C ALA A 560 -3.04 4.15 17.45
N TRP A 561 -3.69 3.05 17.04
CA TRP A 561 -5.03 3.09 16.47
C TRP A 561 -6.05 3.65 17.44
N GLN A 562 -6.05 3.21 18.70
CA GLN A 562 -6.97 3.71 19.72
C GLN A 562 -6.79 5.20 19.98
N ASN A 563 -5.55 5.68 20.07
CA ASN A 563 -5.26 7.10 20.25
C ASN A 563 -5.75 7.93 19.05
N TRP A 564 -5.62 7.40 17.82
CA TRP A 564 -6.17 8.02 16.62
C TRP A 564 -7.70 8.07 16.65
N ILE A 565 -8.38 6.95 17.02
CA ILE A 565 -9.84 6.86 17.12
C ILE A 565 -10.39 7.86 18.14
N PHE A 566 -9.74 8.03 19.28
CA PHE A 566 -10.17 8.98 20.33
C PHE A 566 -10.21 10.45 19.88
N GLN A 567 -9.56 10.80 18.77
CA GLN A 567 -9.59 12.15 18.21
C GLN A 567 -10.62 12.31 17.08
N ARG A 568 -11.24 11.21 16.65
CA ARG A 568 -12.14 11.23 15.50
C ARG A 568 -13.55 11.71 15.89
N PRO A 569 -14.22 12.48 15.00
CA PRO A 569 -15.59 12.93 15.25
C PRO A 569 -16.58 11.78 15.53
N ASN A 570 -16.40 10.62 14.89
CA ASN A 570 -17.23 9.43 15.14
C ASN A 570 -17.16 8.92 16.58
N ALA A 571 -16.06 9.18 17.30
CA ALA A 571 -15.91 8.83 18.72
C ALA A 571 -16.36 9.96 19.63
N VAL A 572 -15.82 11.18 19.46
CA VAL A 572 -15.91 12.27 20.46
C VAL A 572 -16.61 13.53 19.93
N GLY A 573 -17.09 13.58 18.67
CA GLY A 573 -17.90 14.68 18.16
C GLY A 573 -19.24 14.80 18.90
N GLU A 574 -20.00 15.86 18.64
CA GLU A 574 -21.29 16.11 19.28
C GLU A 574 -22.24 14.92 19.16
N ARG A 575 -22.25 14.25 17.99
CA ARG A 575 -23.04 13.03 17.72
C ARG A 575 -22.17 11.77 17.72
N GLY A 576 -20.95 11.85 18.25
CA GLY A 576 -20.05 10.70 18.36
C GLY A 576 -20.52 9.69 19.41
N ALA A 577 -20.07 8.44 19.28
CA ALA A 577 -20.53 7.33 20.11
C ALA A 577 -20.32 7.58 21.61
N LEU A 578 -19.14 8.10 22.02
CA LEU A 578 -18.84 8.40 23.43
C LEU A 578 -19.71 9.55 23.96
N SER A 579 -20.01 10.56 23.13
CA SER A 579 -20.84 11.69 23.55
C SER A 579 -22.31 11.29 23.70
N CYS A 580 -22.80 10.32 22.92
CA CYS A 580 -24.16 9.81 22.99
C CYS A 580 -24.36 8.71 24.06
N TYR A 581 -23.27 8.09 24.54
CA TYR A 581 -23.35 6.98 25.50
C TYR A 581 -24.05 7.39 26.79
N GLY A 582 -25.05 6.61 27.20
CA GLY A 582 -25.85 6.89 28.40
C GLY A 582 -26.92 8.00 28.24
N THR A 583 -27.11 8.49 27.04
CA THR A 583 -28.19 9.45 26.68
C THR A 583 -29.24 8.79 25.77
N PRO A 584 -30.42 9.40 25.57
CA PRO A 584 -31.41 8.91 24.61
C PRO A 584 -30.98 9.07 23.13
N MET A 585 -29.92 9.82 22.85
CA MET A 585 -29.45 10.10 21.50
C MET A 585 -28.73 8.89 20.90
N ARG A 586 -28.94 8.67 19.61
CA ARG A 586 -28.16 7.70 18.84
C ARG A 586 -26.97 8.40 18.20
N PRO A 587 -25.80 7.75 18.14
CA PRO A 587 -24.66 8.30 17.42
C PRO A 587 -24.95 8.41 15.91
N GLU A 588 -24.33 9.40 15.28
CA GLU A 588 -24.34 9.60 13.83
C GLU A 588 -22.90 9.59 13.35
N PHE A 589 -22.57 8.67 12.45
CA PHE A 589 -21.21 8.51 11.97
C PHE A 589 -21.03 9.14 10.59
N SER A 590 -19.88 9.80 10.38
CA SER A 590 -19.39 10.05 9.03
C SER A 590 -19.15 8.70 8.35
N VAL A 591 -19.68 8.53 7.14
CA VAL A 591 -19.72 7.22 6.50
C VAL A 591 -18.42 6.82 5.79
N GLU A 592 -17.50 7.77 5.59
CA GLU A 592 -16.26 7.51 4.85
C GLU A 592 -15.34 6.51 5.57
N ARG A 593 -14.88 5.52 4.81
CA ARG A 593 -13.83 4.58 5.21
C ARG A 593 -12.46 5.09 4.75
N THR A 594 -11.40 4.91 5.58
CA THR A 594 -10.03 5.39 5.29
C THR A 594 -9.01 4.28 5.16
#